data_dc02ebda38b1aa83c3f21482b9df3fbe
#
_entry.id   dc02ebda38b1aa83c3f21482b9df3fbe
#
_cell.length_a   1.000
_cell.length_b   1.000
_cell.length_c   1.000
_cell.angle_alpha   90.00
_cell.angle_beta   90.00
_cell.angle_gamma   90.00
#
_symmetry.space_group_name_H-M   'P 1'
#
loop_
_entity.id
_entity.type
_entity.pdbx_description
1 polymer ?
#
loop_
_entity_poly.entity_id
_entity_poly.type
_entity_poly.pdbx_seq_one_letter_code
_entity_poly.pdbx_strand_id
1 'polypeptide(L)'
;GSEIPRAGLSNATLRSTLGVSVEPYGELVMAHGDPWVRGRLSWFGGPNDTGIGPTETGAITGERMRSMNSPVDASRATIDSRPEDFYYVAMRWDYHPNGTSFWRNARILLENPLTGVRVVVRPIDWGPNTSTHRIVDLSPQALTDLGVHTDDELLIAFAAPGTPLGPQ
;
A
#
# COMPACT_ATOMS: atom_id res chain seq x y z
N GLY A 1 -17.25 6.82 -12.37
CA GLY A 1 -15.87 6.64 -12.74
C GLY A 1 -15.56 5.23 -13.21
N SER A 2 -14.49 5.12 -13.91
CA SER A 2 -14.01 3.83 -14.34
C SER A 2 -13.67 2.96 -13.13
N GLU A 3 -14.13 1.73 -13.14
CA GLU A 3 -13.75 0.81 -12.10
C GLU A 3 -12.35 0.29 -12.31
N ILE A 4 -11.60 0.21 -11.22
CA ILE A 4 -10.28 -0.41 -11.25
C ILE A 4 -10.49 -1.91 -11.21
N PRO A 5 -9.95 -2.68 -12.18
CA PRO A 5 -10.07 -4.13 -12.14
C PRO A 5 -9.45 -4.72 -10.88
N ARG A 6 -10.17 -5.56 -10.18
CA ARG A 6 -9.74 -6.25 -8.98
C ARG A 6 -9.78 -7.75 -9.26
N ALA A 7 -8.73 -8.25 -9.83
CA ALA A 7 -8.66 -9.60 -10.39
C ALA A 7 -9.17 -10.67 -9.41
N GLY A 8 -10.37 -11.20 -9.67
CA GLY A 8 -10.91 -12.39 -9.01
C GLY A 8 -11.02 -12.34 -7.50
N LEU A 9 -11.19 -11.17 -6.89
CA LEU A 9 -11.22 -11.06 -5.44
C LEU A 9 -12.46 -11.71 -4.83
N SER A 10 -12.24 -12.73 -4.02
CA SER A 10 -13.21 -13.33 -3.09
C SER A 10 -12.56 -13.31 -1.71
N ASN A 11 -13.34 -13.61 -0.66
CA ASN A 11 -12.77 -13.74 0.68
C ASN A 11 -11.63 -14.75 0.72
N ALA A 12 -11.82 -15.90 0.08
CA ALA A 12 -10.79 -16.94 0.05
C ALA A 12 -9.57 -16.49 -0.74
N THR A 13 -9.78 -15.89 -1.90
CA THR A 13 -8.68 -15.39 -2.76
C THR A 13 -7.91 -14.29 -2.06
N LEU A 14 -8.60 -13.35 -1.43
CA LEU A 14 -7.94 -12.26 -0.71
C LEU A 14 -7.04 -12.81 0.40
N ARG A 15 -7.52 -13.74 1.21
CA ARG A 15 -6.74 -14.35 2.27
C ARG A 15 -5.55 -15.14 1.74
N SER A 16 -5.75 -15.98 0.75
CA SER A 16 -4.70 -16.85 0.22
C SER A 16 -3.67 -16.09 -0.60
N THR A 17 -4.07 -15.05 -1.31
CA THR A 17 -3.18 -14.27 -2.19
C THR A 17 -2.43 -13.20 -1.41
N LEU A 18 -3.10 -12.46 -0.55
CA LEU A 18 -2.42 -11.51 0.31
C LEU A 18 -1.54 -12.23 1.33
N GLY A 19 -2.03 -13.34 1.88
CA GLY A 19 -1.30 -14.09 2.88
C GLY A 19 -0.88 -13.24 4.07
N VAL A 20 -1.46 -12.06 4.23
CA VAL A 20 -1.04 -11.14 5.28
C VAL A 20 -1.72 -11.44 6.60
N SER A 21 -0.98 -11.25 7.68
CA SER A 21 -1.53 -11.31 9.03
C SER A 21 -2.29 -10.04 9.33
N VAL A 22 -3.51 -9.94 8.80
CA VAL A 22 -4.35 -8.76 9.07
C VAL A 22 -4.97 -8.81 10.45
N GLU A 23 -5.20 -9.99 10.99
CA GLU A 23 -5.68 -10.14 12.36
C GLU A 23 -4.52 -10.04 13.37
N PRO A 24 -4.79 -9.57 14.57
CA PRO A 24 -6.11 -9.17 15.10
C PRO A 24 -6.57 -7.76 14.74
N TYR A 25 -5.78 -6.99 14.03
CA TYR A 25 -5.99 -5.55 13.85
C TYR A 25 -6.60 -5.18 12.51
N GLY A 26 -6.76 -6.11 11.61
CA GLY A 26 -7.46 -5.93 10.34
C GLY A 26 -8.63 -6.87 10.23
N GLU A 27 -9.58 -6.56 9.34
CA GLU A 27 -10.74 -7.41 9.11
C GLU A 27 -11.15 -7.40 7.64
N LEU A 28 -11.82 -8.45 7.21
CA LEU A 28 -12.47 -8.49 5.91
C LEU A 28 -13.84 -7.88 6.03
N VAL A 29 -14.14 -6.93 5.15
CA VAL A 29 -15.43 -6.24 5.09
C VAL A 29 -15.94 -6.25 3.66
N MET A 30 -17.24 -6.13 3.50
CA MET A 30 -17.85 -5.94 2.18
C MET A 30 -18.02 -4.45 1.92
N ALA A 31 -17.53 -3.99 0.79
CA ALA A 31 -17.71 -2.63 0.31
C ALA A 31 -17.82 -2.65 -1.22
N HIS A 32 -18.68 -1.82 -1.77
CA HIS A 32 -18.92 -1.74 -3.22
C HIS A 32 -19.24 -3.12 -3.87
N GLY A 33 -19.87 -4.02 -3.11
CA GLY A 33 -20.18 -5.36 -3.56
C GLY A 33 -19.04 -6.37 -3.55
N ASP A 34 -17.86 -6.00 -3.05
CA ASP A 34 -16.65 -6.82 -3.03
C ASP A 34 -16.04 -6.92 -1.65
N PRO A 35 -15.22 -7.95 -1.40
CA PRO A 35 -14.45 -8.03 -0.15
C PRO A 35 -13.23 -7.12 -0.18
N TRP A 36 -13.02 -6.43 0.93
CA TRP A 36 -11.88 -5.55 1.17
C TRP A 36 -11.27 -5.88 2.53
N VAL A 37 -10.01 -5.56 2.71
CA VAL A 37 -9.39 -5.53 4.04
C VAL A 37 -9.55 -4.12 4.60
N ARG A 38 -9.97 -4.01 5.86
CA ARG A 38 -10.03 -2.73 6.58
C ARG A 38 -9.08 -2.75 7.76
N GLY A 39 -8.34 -1.68 7.96
CA GLY A 39 -7.46 -1.55 9.10
C GLY A 39 -6.76 -0.20 9.15
N ARG A 40 -5.99 0.00 10.23
CA ARG A 40 -5.29 1.25 10.51
C ARG A 40 -4.00 1.36 9.72
N LEU A 41 -3.62 2.59 9.41
CA LEU A 41 -2.45 2.92 8.60
C LEU A 41 -1.41 3.73 9.37
N SER A 42 -0.19 3.72 8.85
CA SER A 42 0.86 4.70 9.12
C SER A 42 1.55 5.03 7.80
N TRP A 43 2.67 5.73 7.84
CA TRP A 43 3.46 6.07 6.67
C TRP A 43 4.93 5.72 6.90
N PHE A 44 5.70 5.58 5.83
CA PHE A 44 7.12 5.27 5.91
C PHE A 44 7.86 5.72 4.65
N GLY A 45 9.19 5.80 4.78
CA GLY A 45 10.07 6.05 3.64
C GLY A 45 10.25 7.53 3.33
N GLY A 46 11.12 7.79 2.37
CA GLY A 46 11.51 9.12 2.00
C GLY A 46 12.61 9.72 2.88
N PRO A 47 13.19 10.84 2.45
CA PRO A 47 14.33 11.46 3.15
C PRO A 47 13.99 11.99 4.54
N ASN A 48 12.71 12.23 4.81
CA ASN A 48 12.24 12.77 6.09
C ASN A 48 11.87 11.69 7.11
N ASP A 49 11.96 10.42 6.75
CA ASP A 49 11.69 9.31 7.67
C ASP A 49 12.95 8.98 8.47
N THR A 50 13.02 9.53 9.69
CA THR A 50 14.16 9.30 10.58
C THR A 50 14.15 7.93 11.25
N GLY A 51 13.04 7.19 11.16
CA GLY A 51 12.94 5.83 11.68
C GLY A 51 13.60 4.77 10.78
N ILE A 52 14.00 5.15 9.57
CA ILE A 52 14.66 4.26 8.61
C ILE A 52 16.14 4.64 8.52
N GLY A 53 17.03 3.64 8.62
CA GLY A 53 18.46 3.86 8.42
C GLY A 53 18.79 4.26 6.98
N PRO A 54 19.90 4.99 6.75
CA PRO A 54 20.22 5.51 5.42
C PRO A 54 20.50 4.42 4.37
N THR A 55 20.80 3.20 4.80
CA THR A 55 21.08 2.07 3.91
C THR A 55 19.98 1.02 3.89
N GLU A 56 18.91 1.20 4.66
CA GLU A 56 17.81 0.24 4.69
C GLU A 56 17.11 0.13 3.35
N THR A 57 16.86 -1.12 2.94
CA THR A 57 16.21 -1.44 1.67
C THR A 57 14.87 -2.13 1.92
N GLY A 58 13.96 -2.01 0.96
CA GLY A 58 12.69 -2.71 1.01
C GLY A 58 12.89 -4.21 0.81
N ALA A 59 12.19 -5.03 1.62
CA ALA A 59 12.31 -6.48 1.60
C ALA A 59 11.88 -7.09 0.25
N ILE A 60 11.03 -6.42 -0.50
CA ILE A 60 10.51 -6.91 -1.78
C ILE A 60 11.36 -6.42 -2.95
N THR A 61 11.68 -5.13 -2.99
CA THR A 61 12.33 -4.50 -4.16
C THR A 61 13.84 -4.35 -4.01
N GLY A 62 14.36 -4.35 -2.78
CA GLY A 62 15.77 -4.08 -2.52
C GLY A 62 16.18 -2.62 -2.72
N GLU A 63 15.24 -1.73 -3.00
CA GLU A 63 15.51 -0.30 -3.16
C GLU A 63 15.73 0.37 -1.82
N ARG A 64 16.59 1.38 -1.77
CA ARG A 64 16.82 2.17 -0.56
C ARG A 64 15.60 3.03 -0.25
N MET A 65 15.00 2.80 0.91
CA MET A 65 13.73 3.45 1.26
C MET A 65 13.88 4.95 1.51
N ARG A 66 15.04 5.40 1.96
CA ARG A 66 15.29 6.84 2.17
C ARG A 66 15.56 7.60 0.88
N SER A 67 15.83 6.92 -0.22
CA SER A 67 15.97 7.57 -1.52
C SER A 67 14.63 7.89 -2.18
N MET A 68 13.54 7.34 -1.66
CA MET A 68 12.20 7.69 -2.12
C MET A 68 11.90 9.14 -1.76
N ASN A 69 11.08 9.79 -2.57
CA ASN A 69 10.79 11.20 -2.39
C ASN A 69 9.66 11.45 -1.39
N SER A 70 9.72 12.63 -0.77
CA SER A 70 8.67 13.11 0.12
C SER A 70 7.71 14.02 -0.68
N PRO A 71 6.41 14.00 -0.41
CA PRO A 71 5.44 14.83 -1.13
C PRO A 71 5.68 16.33 -0.99
N VAL A 72 6.34 16.78 0.08
CA VAL A 72 6.54 18.21 0.33
C VAL A 72 7.42 18.90 -0.70
N ASP A 73 8.31 18.15 -1.37
CA ASP A 73 9.29 18.72 -2.30
C ASP A 73 8.98 18.38 -3.76
N ALA A 74 7.87 17.71 -4.03
CA ALA A 74 7.62 17.18 -5.36
C ALA A 74 6.49 17.91 -6.07
N SER A 75 6.74 18.35 -7.32
CA SER A 75 5.70 18.81 -8.22
C SER A 75 4.95 17.62 -8.81
N ARG A 76 3.73 17.84 -9.32
CA ARG A 76 2.98 16.78 -10.00
C ARG A 76 3.74 16.21 -11.21
N ALA A 77 4.44 17.06 -11.93
CA ALA A 77 5.27 16.63 -13.08
C ALA A 77 6.39 15.68 -12.63
N THR A 78 7.05 15.96 -11.52
CA THR A 78 8.08 15.09 -10.95
C THR A 78 7.49 13.75 -10.53
N ILE A 79 6.36 13.77 -9.84
CA ILE A 79 5.67 12.54 -9.39
C ILE A 79 5.30 11.68 -10.60
N ASP A 80 4.72 12.29 -11.63
CA ASP A 80 4.28 11.56 -12.82
C ASP A 80 5.45 10.98 -13.63
N SER A 81 6.64 11.57 -13.52
CA SER A 81 7.83 11.08 -14.22
C SER A 81 8.41 9.79 -13.60
N ARG A 82 8.13 9.55 -12.32
CA ARG A 82 8.64 8.37 -11.59
C ARG A 82 7.70 7.98 -10.46
N PRO A 83 6.47 7.57 -10.78
CA PRO A 83 5.45 7.30 -9.76
C PRO A 83 5.83 6.17 -8.80
N GLU A 84 6.71 5.28 -9.20
CA GLU A 84 7.21 4.18 -8.35
C GLU A 84 7.97 4.67 -7.12
N ASP A 85 8.53 5.89 -7.16
CA ASP A 85 9.22 6.49 -6.00
C ASP A 85 8.24 7.18 -5.04
N PHE A 86 7.01 7.38 -5.45
CA PHE A 86 6.01 8.13 -4.68
C PHE A 86 4.84 7.28 -4.19
N TYR A 87 4.53 6.17 -4.87
CA TYR A 87 3.36 5.35 -4.58
C TYR A 87 3.76 3.92 -4.24
N TYR A 88 3.99 3.67 -2.94
CA TYR A 88 4.43 2.37 -2.46
C TYR A 88 3.79 2.04 -1.10
N VAL A 89 3.91 0.78 -0.70
CA VAL A 89 3.24 0.27 0.49
C VAL A 89 4.06 -0.85 1.13
N ALA A 90 3.92 -0.99 2.44
CA ALA A 90 4.37 -2.15 3.19
C ALA A 90 3.17 -2.78 3.90
N MET A 91 3.07 -4.10 3.83
CA MET A 91 2.12 -4.90 4.58
C MET A 91 2.82 -6.16 5.06
N ARG A 92 2.15 -6.97 5.88
CA ARG A 92 2.72 -8.22 6.38
C ARG A 92 2.43 -9.35 5.38
N TRP A 93 3.19 -9.33 4.26
CA TRP A 93 3.09 -10.31 3.20
C TRP A 93 3.57 -11.68 3.68
N ASP A 94 2.84 -12.73 3.31
CA ASP A 94 3.31 -14.11 3.47
C ASP A 94 3.93 -14.54 2.14
N TYR A 95 5.20 -14.87 2.17
CA TYR A 95 5.94 -15.25 0.96
C TYR A 95 5.82 -16.76 0.63
N HIS A 96 5.04 -17.52 1.41
CA HIS A 96 4.85 -18.94 1.15
C HIS A 96 3.88 -19.20 -0.01
N PRO A 97 2.69 -18.58 -0.08
CA PRO A 97 1.84 -18.75 -1.25
C PRO A 97 2.40 -18.04 -2.49
N ASN A 98 3.09 -16.90 -2.31
CA ASN A 98 3.65 -16.11 -3.40
C ASN A 98 5.00 -15.55 -2.98
N GLY A 99 6.02 -15.69 -3.82
CA GLY A 99 7.34 -15.13 -3.55
C GLY A 99 7.43 -13.63 -3.80
N THR A 100 8.61 -13.06 -3.56
CA THR A 100 8.85 -11.62 -3.74
C THR A 100 8.63 -11.15 -5.18
N SER A 101 8.85 -12.02 -6.16
CA SER A 101 8.60 -11.70 -7.57
C SER A 101 7.13 -11.38 -7.83
N PHE A 102 6.22 -12.14 -7.24
CA PHE A 102 4.78 -11.85 -7.31
C PHE A 102 4.48 -10.48 -6.72
N TRP A 103 5.01 -10.20 -5.53
CA TRP A 103 4.73 -8.95 -4.82
C TRP A 103 5.32 -7.72 -5.52
N ARG A 104 6.48 -7.87 -6.18
CA ARG A 104 7.06 -6.77 -7.00
C ARG A 104 6.14 -6.32 -8.12
N ASN A 105 5.33 -7.22 -8.66
CA ASN A 105 4.45 -6.95 -9.79
C ASN A 105 3.01 -6.68 -9.37
N ALA A 106 2.68 -6.88 -8.10
CA ALA A 106 1.35 -6.66 -7.58
C ALA A 106 1.02 -5.16 -7.54
N ARG A 107 -0.26 -4.87 -7.64
CA ARG A 107 -0.82 -3.53 -7.47
C ARG A 107 -1.87 -3.58 -6.38
N ILE A 108 -1.78 -2.66 -5.44
CA ILE A 108 -2.66 -2.58 -4.28
C ILE A 108 -3.53 -1.35 -4.42
N LEU A 109 -4.83 -1.55 -4.29
CA LEU A 109 -5.82 -0.48 -4.33
C LEU A 109 -6.16 -0.05 -2.91
N LEU A 110 -5.97 1.23 -2.65
CA LEU A 110 -6.29 1.85 -1.37
C LEU A 110 -7.46 2.81 -1.54
N GLU A 111 -8.39 2.79 -0.61
CA GLU A 111 -9.51 3.72 -0.61
C GLU A 111 -9.69 4.35 0.76
N ASN A 112 -9.89 5.67 0.77
CA ASN A 112 -10.36 6.38 1.95
C ASN A 112 -11.87 6.13 2.07
N PRO A 113 -12.34 5.38 3.09
CA PRO A 113 -13.76 5.03 3.17
C PRO A 113 -14.69 6.22 3.41
N LEU A 114 -14.13 7.35 3.88
CA LEU A 114 -14.93 8.55 4.17
C LEU A 114 -15.18 9.41 2.93
N THR A 115 -14.28 9.37 1.95
CA THR A 115 -14.35 10.23 0.76
C THR A 115 -14.51 9.47 -0.54
N GLY A 116 -14.18 8.18 -0.56
CA GLY A 116 -14.14 7.37 -1.77
C GLY A 116 -12.91 7.61 -2.65
N VAL A 117 -11.98 8.45 -2.22
CA VAL A 117 -10.73 8.69 -2.98
C VAL A 117 -9.89 7.42 -3.00
N ARG A 118 -9.36 7.07 -4.17
CA ARG A 118 -8.60 5.85 -4.41
C ARG A 118 -7.21 6.16 -4.95
N VAL A 119 -6.24 5.37 -4.50
CA VAL A 119 -4.85 5.44 -4.96
C VAL A 119 -4.33 4.02 -5.14
N VAL A 120 -3.60 3.78 -6.23
CA VAL A 120 -2.92 2.51 -6.48
C VAL A 120 -1.46 2.64 -6.11
N VAL A 121 -0.96 1.67 -5.36
CA VAL A 121 0.44 1.62 -4.88
C VAL A 121 1.07 0.26 -5.19
N ARG A 122 2.41 0.22 -5.11
CA ARG A 122 3.18 -1.02 -5.28
C ARG A 122 3.77 -1.51 -3.95
N PRO A 123 3.79 -2.82 -3.69
CA PRO A 123 4.49 -3.35 -2.53
C PRO A 123 6.00 -3.19 -2.66
N ILE A 124 6.66 -2.69 -1.60
CA ILE A 124 8.12 -2.59 -1.57
C ILE A 124 8.76 -3.21 -0.33
N ASP A 125 8.02 -3.31 0.77
CA ASP A 125 8.57 -3.75 2.05
C ASP A 125 7.56 -4.53 2.88
N TRP A 126 8.04 -5.11 3.98
CA TRP A 126 7.26 -5.85 4.96
C TRP A 126 7.09 -5.02 6.22
N GLY A 127 5.91 -5.00 6.78
CA GLY A 127 5.53 -4.30 7.99
C GLY A 127 4.15 -3.68 7.85
N PRO A 128 3.65 -2.94 8.83
CA PRO A 128 4.23 -2.66 10.14
C PRO A 128 4.19 -3.88 11.07
N ASN A 129 4.99 -3.84 12.15
CA ASN A 129 4.95 -4.87 13.17
C ASN A 129 3.58 -4.88 13.84
N THR A 130 3.12 -6.06 14.26
CA THR A 130 1.81 -6.23 14.93
C THR A 130 1.68 -5.42 16.21
N SER A 131 2.79 -5.12 16.88
CA SER A 131 2.80 -4.29 18.09
C SER A 131 2.26 -2.88 17.86
N THR A 132 2.24 -2.40 16.61
CA THR A 132 1.73 -1.07 16.28
C THR A 132 0.20 -1.00 16.20
N HIS A 133 -0.49 -2.13 16.17
CA HIS A 133 -1.93 -2.24 15.92
C HIS A 133 -2.35 -1.73 14.55
N ARG A 134 -1.41 -1.64 13.60
CA ARG A 134 -1.64 -1.21 12.22
C ARG A 134 -1.42 -2.36 11.26
N ILE A 135 -2.02 -2.27 10.07
CA ILE A 135 -1.89 -3.32 9.07
C ILE A 135 -1.14 -2.88 7.82
N VAL A 136 -0.95 -1.58 7.64
CA VAL A 136 -0.37 -1.03 6.41
C VAL A 136 0.43 0.22 6.70
N ASP A 137 1.57 0.36 6.02
CA ASP A 137 2.34 1.60 5.98
C ASP A 137 2.37 2.12 4.54
N LEU A 138 1.97 3.37 4.35
CA LEU A 138 1.88 4.03 3.05
C LEU A 138 3.06 4.93 2.80
N SER A 139 3.37 5.16 1.51
CA SER A 139 4.24 6.26 1.14
C SER A 139 3.63 7.61 1.57
N PRO A 140 4.46 8.63 1.82
CA PRO A 140 3.95 9.95 2.17
C PRO A 140 3.03 10.56 1.11
N GLN A 141 3.31 10.33 -0.18
CA GLN A 141 2.47 10.85 -1.25
C GLN A 141 1.10 10.17 -1.29
N ALA A 142 1.05 8.85 -1.08
CA ALA A 142 -0.23 8.14 -1.01
C ALA A 142 -1.08 8.63 0.16
N LEU A 143 -0.45 8.85 1.31
CA LEU A 143 -1.11 9.43 2.49
C LEU A 143 -1.76 10.77 2.15
N THR A 144 -1.02 11.66 1.50
CA THR A 144 -1.49 12.99 1.11
C THR A 144 -2.63 12.90 0.11
N ASP A 145 -2.47 12.11 -0.93
CA ASP A 145 -3.49 12.00 -1.98
C ASP A 145 -4.79 11.38 -1.48
N LEU A 146 -4.71 10.44 -0.55
CA LEU A 146 -5.89 9.85 0.08
C LEU A 146 -6.56 10.79 1.10
N GLY A 147 -5.85 11.81 1.56
CA GLY A 147 -6.36 12.72 2.57
C GLY A 147 -6.53 12.08 3.94
N VAL A 148 -5.63 11.16 4.29
CA VAL A 148 -5.68 10.42 5.56
C VAL A 148 -4.49 10.76 6.44
N HIS A 149 -4.59 10.39 7.71
CA HIS A 149 -3.56 10.59 8.72
C HIS A 149 -3.23 9.26 9.40
N THR A 150 -2.11 9.23 10.09
CA THR A 150 -1.71 8.09 10.91
C THR A 150 -2.86 7.64 11.83
N ASP A 151 -3.09 6.33 11.87
CA ASP A 151 -4.15 5.66 12.63
C ASP A 151 -5.56 5.84 12.09
N ASP A 152 -5.75 6.51 10.96
CA ASP A 152 -7.00 6.42 10.20
C ASP A 152 -7.15 5.01 9.62
N GLU A 153 -8.38 4.65 9.25
CA GLU A 153 -8.66 3.38 8.62
C GLU A 153 -8.69 3.52 7.10
N LEU A 154 -8.21 2.47 6.43
CA LEU A 154 -8.28 2.34 4.97
C LEU A 154 -9.04 1.08 4.58
N LEU A 155 -9.58 1.09 3.38
CA LEU A 155 -9.98 -0.10 2.65
C LEU A 155 -8.86 -0.49 1.68
N ILE A 156 -8.53 -1.77 1.64
CA ILE A 156 -7.40 -2.30 0.87
C ILE A 156 -7.87 -3.50 0.04
N ALA A 157 -7.53 -3.48 -1.25
CA ALA A 157 -7.82 -4.58 -2.17
C ALA A 157 -6.71 -4.71 -3.21
N PHE A 158 -6.78 -5.73 -4.06
CA PHE A 158 -5.89 -5.84 -5.21
C PHE A 158 -6.43 -5.04 -6.39
N ALA A 159 -5.53 -4.37 -7.09
CA ALA A 159 -5.78 -3.91 -8.44
C ALA A 159 -5.17 -4.92 -9.44
N ALA A 160 -5.59 -4.85 -10.69
CA ALA A 160 -5.02 -5.70 -11.73
C ALA A 160 -3.53 -5.38 -11.91
N PRO A 161 -2.69 -6.40 -12.22
CA PRO A 161 -1.29 -6.15 -12.56
C PRO A 161 -1.19 -5.14 -13.71
N GLY A 162 -0.25 -4.21 -13.58
CA GLY A 162 -0.06 -3.16 -14.57
C GLY A 162 -0.98 -1.95 -14.44
N THR A 163 -1.87 -1.93 -13.47
CA THR A 163 -2.67 -0.73 -13.18
C THR A 163 -1.72 0.44 -12.86
N PRO A 164 -1.90 1.61 -13.49
CA PRO A 164 -1.04 2.76 -13.22
C PRO A 164 -1.04 3.17 -11.75
N LEU A 165 0.14 3.50 -11.23
CA LEU A 165 0.30 3.97 -9.85
C LEU A 165 -0.26 5.39 -9.70
N GLY A 166 -0.76 5.68 -8.49
CA GLY A 166 -1.25 6.99 -8.13
C GLY A 166 -2.76 7.10 -8.07
N PRO A 167 -3.29 8.32 -8.02
CA PRO A 167 -4.73 8.57 -7.93
C PRO A 167 -5.50 7.97 -9.11
N GLN A 168 -6.68 7.48 -8.80
CA GLN A 168 -7.55 6.81 -9.78
C GLN A 168 -8.84 7.61 -10.05
#